data_26f961012915a66fdbd4d0cc5ff3f47d
#
_entry.id   26f961012915a66fdbd4d0cc5ff3f47d
#
_cell.length_a   1.000
_cell.length_b   1.000
_cell.length_c   1.000
_cell.angle_alpha   90.00
_cell.angle_beta   90.00
_cell.angle_gamma   90.00
#
_symmetry.space_group_name_H-M   'P 1'
#
loop_
_entity.id
_entity.type
_entity.pdbx_description
1 polymer ?
#
loop_
_entity_poly.entity_id
_entity_poly.type
_entity_poly.pdbx_seq_one_letter_code
_entity_poly.pdbx_strand_id
1 'polypeptide(L)'
;MRIKVLGACCTLVACLTMQAQTTFQQKVDRAVGQEPLRSAVVGVMVQDMQGNVVAEREAQRRMVSASNMKLVTAGAALHALGADFRFETGIGYTGEVDADGTLHGDVYLVGGGDPTIGVVDTMAVKPDALFWRWKSILKQEGISRIDGRIIGDGRQYEGHLENTTWGYDDTGTYYGAGTSALSFYENAIDYSVSAALEGEPVKVVQRYPDTPWVHFTNRSVTGPKGTGNSLYLYTTDLAPYAELRGTFAVDRKPKIEHFANKYGALTCAYYFWQNLRSTGWDVSGGYADIDRDGYVRGSDFVPMEKAGNPKVIGTSISPTLSRITRRTLVESDNFYAEAIFRQMGEKASGIAVYDSCRVAAREVLEDLFAQAGIPAATADGLYQEDGSGLSRKNLLSPACMTACLRAMAGSKAFDAFLTSLPQPGEGTLASVLPKLPADQKARLRFKSGSMDGVLCYSGYVLDPEGRPTHVFSLMVNGAAVKTSVLRDLLGGLIESLL
;
A
#
# COMPACT_ATOMS: atom_id res chain seq x y z
N MET A 1 -57.22 -11.70 24.69
CA MET A 1 -57.17 -10.88 23.45
C MET A 1 -55.87 -10.10 23.33
N ARG A 2 -54.67 -10.69 23.69
CA ARG A 2 -53.36 -10.01 23.63
C ARG A 2 -52.31 -10.71 22.74
N ILE A 3 -52.66 -11.82 22.11
CA ILE A 3 -51.72 -12.64 21.30
C ILE A 3 -51.78 -12.31 19.80
N LYS A 4 -52.81 -11.67 19.30
CA LYS A 4 -52.98 -11.34 17.88
C LYS A 4 -52.27 -10.06 17.41
N VAL A 5 -51.84 -9.18 18.31
CA VAL A 5 -51.19 -7.90 17.93
C VAL A 5 -49.68 -8.04 17.73
N LEU A 6 -49.01 -8.99 18.46
CA LEU A 6 -47.58 -9.23 18.28
C LEU A 6 -47.26 -9.93 16.95
N GLY A 7 -48.12 -10.82 16.48
CA GLY A 7 -47.92 -11.51 15.22
C GLY A 7 -48.06 -10.62 13.98
N ALA A 8 -48.92 -9.58 14.05
CA ALA A 8 -49.11 -8.67 12.93
C ALA A 8 -47.95 -7.65 12.79
N CYS A 9 -47.33 -7.25 13.90
CA CYS A 9 -46.19 -6.34 13.86
C CYS A 9 -44.93 -7.00 13.32
N CYS A 10 -44.66 -8.24 13.73
CA CYS A 10 -43.48 -8.98 13.21
C CYS A 10 -43.62 -9.34 11.73
N THR A 11 -44.81 -9.67 11.26
CA THR A 11 -45.07 -9.92 9.84
C THR A 11 -45.02 -8.66 9.00
N LEU A 12 -45.40 -7.50 9.51
CA LEU A 12 -45.35 -6.22 8.79
C LEU A 12 -43.87 -5.74 8.62
N VAL A 13 -43.09 -5.85 9.69
CA VAL A 13 -41.66 -5.49 9.64
C VAL A 13 -40.88 -6.44 8.71
N ALA A 14 -41.17 -7.74 8.75
CA ALA A 14 -40.55 -8.73 7.82
C ALA A 14 -40.98 -8.47 6.37
N CYS A 15 -42.23 -8.06 6.10
CA CYS A 15 -42.68 -7.70 4.77
C CYS A 15 -42.03 -6.42 4.24
N LEU A 16 -41.81 -5.41 5.10
CA LEU A 16 -41.13 -4.16 4.71
C LEU A 16 -39.65 -4.37 4.40
N THR A 17 -38.94 -5.21 5.18
CA THR A 17 -37.54 -5.55 4.90
C THR A 17 -37.41 -6.42 3.65
N MET A 18 -38.32 -7.36 3.40
CA MET A 18 -38.34 -8.14 2.15
C MET A 18 -38.63 -7.27 0.91
N GLN A 19 -39.49 -6.26 1.00
CA GLN A 19 -39.74 -5.33 -0.13
C GLN A 19 -38.53 -4.46 -0.44
N ALA A 20 -37.83 -3.92 0.56
CA ALA A 20 -36.59 -3.15 0.36
C ALA A 20 -35.48 -4.02 -0.24
N GLN A 21 -35.30 -5.22 0.28
CA GLN A 21 -34.35 -6.21 -0.23
C GLN A 21 -34.62 -6.58 -1.71
N THR A 22 -35.89 -6.86 -2.05
CA THR A 22 -36.29 -7.17 -3.42
C THR A 22 -36.00 -6.01 -4.37
N THR A 23 -36.22 -4.77 -3.94
CA THR A 23 -35.99 -3.56 -4.76
C THR A 23 -34.52 -3.37 -5.10
N PHE A 24 -33.60 -3.52 -4.13
CA PHE A 24 -32.16 -3.37 -4.38
C PHE A 24 -31.63 -4.56 -5.20
N GLN A 25 -32.03 -5.79 -4.89
CA GLN A 25 -31.69 -6.97 -5.67
C GLN A 25 -32.10 -6.82 -7.13
N GLN A 26 -33.29 -6.28 -7.41
CA GLN A 26 -33.74 -6.04 -8.77
C GLN A 26 -32.87 -4.98 -9.51
N LYS A 27 -32.34 -3.96 -8.81
CA LYS A 27 -31.39 -3.00 -9.39
C LYS A 27 -30.08 -3.70 -9.76
N VAL A 28 -29.57 -4.57 -8.88
CA VAL A 28 -28.36 -5.39 -9.15
C VAL A 28 -28.57 -6.26 -10.38
N ASP A 29 -29.66 -7.02 -10.42
CA ASP A 29 -29.96 -7.94 -11.53
C ASP A 29 -30.11 -7.20 -12.87
N ARG A 30 -30.75 -6.04 -12.86
CA ARG A 30 -30.86 -5.18 -14.02
C ARG A 30 -29.51 -4.64 -14.49
N ALA A 31 -28.65 -4.18 -13.55
CA ALA A 31 -27.32 -3.68 -13.87
C ALA A 31 -26.45 -4.75 -14.51
N VAL A 32 -26.48 -5.96 -13.97
CA VAL A 32 -25.69 -7.11 -14.49
C VAL A 32 -26.19 -7.57 -15.87
N GLY A 33 -27.48 -7.43 -16.14
CA GLY A 33 -28.05 -7.75 -17.46
C GLY A 33 -27.67 -6.79 -18.59
N GLN A 34 -27.02 -5.65 -18.30
CA GLN A 34 -26.61 -4.68 -19.31
C GLN A 34 -25.38 -5.16 -20.11
N GLU A 35 -25.27 -4.74 -21.36
CA GLU A 35 -24.17 -5.12 -22.26
C GLU A 35 -22.76 -4.96 -21.67
N PRO A 36 -22.40 -3.87 -20.96
CA PRO A 36 -21.07 -3.71 -20.39
C PRO A 36 -20.65 -4.83 -19.41
N LEU A 37 -21.61 -5.52 -18.79
CA LEU A 37 -21.36 -6.55 -17.77
C LEU A 37 -21.71 -7.97 -18.23
N ARG A 38 -22.34 -8.16 -19.40
CA ARG A 38 -22.86 -9.45 -19.85
C ARG A 38 -21.80 -10.55 -19.94
N SER A 39 -20.55 -10.20 -20.28
CA SER A 39 -19.42 -11.14 -20.36
C SER A 39 -18.51 -11.11 -19.14
N ALA A 40 -18.78 -10.21 -18.18
CA ALA A 40 -18.01 -10.08 -16.95
C ALA A 40 -18.56 -10.97 -15.85
N VAL A 41 -17.70 -11.34 -14.90
CA VAL A 41 -18.11 -11.91 -13.63
C VAL A 41 -18.42 -10.77 -12.66
N VAL A 42 -19.65 -10.77 -12.10
CA VAL A 42 -20.09 -9.75 -11.15
C VAL A 42 -20.43 -10.41 -9.83
N GLY A 43 -19.69 -10.06 -8.78
CA GLY A 43 -19.93 -10.48 -7.41
C GLY A 43 -20.50 -9.33 -6.59
N VAL A 44 -21.55 -9.60 -5.84
CA VAL A 44 -22.21 -8.60 -4.97
C VAL A 44 -22.54 -9.25 -3.64
N MET A 45 -22.28 -8.52 -2.55
CA MET A 45 -22.82 -8.78 -1.23
C MET A 45 -23.12 -7.46 -0.55
N VAL A 46 -24.36 -7.30 -0.10
CA VAL A 46 -24.79 -6.17 0.74
C VAL A 46 -25.51 -6.75 1.94
N GLN A 47 -25.07 -6.34 3.12
CA GLN A 47 -25.64 -6.79 4.40
C GLN A 47 -25.88 -5.61 5.33
N ASP A 48 -26.87 -5.72 6.21
CA ASP A 48 -26.93 -4.86 7.38
C ASP A 48 -25.86 -5.25 8.42
N MET A 49 -25.72 -4.46 9.47
CA MET A 49 -24.71 -4.73 10.50
C MET A 49 -24.98 -5.97 11.34
N GLN A 50 -26.20 -6.53 11.30
CA GLN A 50 -26.59 -7.81 11.92
C GLN A 50 -26.25 -9.00 11.04
N GLY A 51 -25.91 -8.77 9.74
CA GLY A 51 -25.58 -9.79 8.77
C GLY A 51 -26.76 -10.28 7.94
N ASN A 52 -27.92 -9.63 8.05
CA ASN A 52 -29.04 -9.94 7.17
C ASN A 52 -28.71 -9.47 5.75
N VAL A 53 -28.93 -10.34 4.78
CA VAL A 53 -28.61 -10.09 3.37
C VAL A 53 -29.66 -9.14 2.76
N VAL A 54 -29.20 -8.03 2.22
CA VAL A 54 -30.00 -7.07 1.47
C VAL A 54 -29.99 -7.39 -0.02
N ALA A 55 -28.82 -7.78 -0.54
CA ALA A 55 -28.67 -8.30 -1.90
C ALA A 55 -27.43 -9.17 -2.00
N GLU A 56 -27.47 -10.18 -2.88
CA GLU A 56 -26.33 -11.01 -3.19
C GLU A 56 -26.32 -11.49 -4.63
N ARG A 57 -25.12 -11.69 -5.15
CA ARG A 57 -24.89 -12.34 -6.43
C ARG A 57 -23.46 -12.87 -6.45
N GLU A 58 -23.27 -14.17 -6.79
CA GLU A 58 -21.95 -14.80 -6.78
C GLU A 58 -21.14 -14.47 -5.50
N ALA A 59 -21.85 -14.29 -4.37
CA ALA A 59 -21.30 -13.72 -3.15
C ALA A 59 -20.16 -14.55 -2.56
N GLN A 60 -20.16 -15.88 -2.77
CA GLN A 60 -19.11 -16.80 -2.32
C GLN A 60 -17.98 -16.97 -3.34
N ARG A 61 -18.13 -16.44 -4.56
CA ARG A 61 -17.14 -16.61 -5.60
C ARG A 61 -15.90 -15.76 -5.30
N ARG A 62 -14.74 -16.40 -5.24
CA ARG A 62 -13.46 -15.70 -5.13
C ARG A 62 -13.12 -15.00 -6.44
N MET A 63 -12.84 -13.72 -6.38
CA MET A 63 -12.57 -12.83 -7.50
C MET A 63 -11.31 -12.03 -7.24
N VAL A 64 -10.65 -11.55 -8.29
CA VAL A 64 -9.53 -10.62 -8.16
C VAL A 64 -10.04 -9.34 -7.49
N SER A 65 -9.45 -9.00 -6.35
CA SER A 65 -9.90 -7.90 -5.50
C SER A 65 -9.27 -6.55 -5.84
N ALA A 66 -8.14 -6.57 -6.59
CA ALA A 66 -7.29 -5.40 -6.76
C ALA A 66 -7.06 -4.72 -5.39
N SER A 67 -6.95 -3.40 -5.36
CA SER A 67 -6.67 -2.63 -4.13
C SER A 67 -7.75 -2.72 -3.03
N ASN A 68 -8.87 -3.43 -3.25
CA ASN A 68 -9.78 -3.75 -2.15
C ASN A 68 -9.14 -4.70 -1.13
N MET A 69 -8.07 -5.44 -1.51
CA MET A 69 -7.25 -6.20 -0.57
C MET A 69 -6.72 -5.34 0.59
N LYS A 70 -6.42 -4.08 0.33
CA LYS A 70 -5.95 -3.14 1.36
C LYS A 70 -6.92 -2.95 2.53
N LEU A 71 -8.23 -3.22 2.34
CA LEU A 71 -9.20 -3.21 3.44
C LEU A 71 -8.90 -4.33 4.43
N VAL A 72 -8.60 -5.54 3.92
CA VAL A 72 -8.24 -6.68 4.75
C VAL A 72 -6.91 -6.42 5.44
N THR A 73 -5.88 -6.02 4.68
CA THR A 73 -4.53 -5.73 5.20
C THR A 73 -4.55 -4.64 6.28
N ALA A 74 -5.22 -3.52 6.01
CA ALA A 74 -5.29 -2.40 6.95
C ALA A 74 -6.12 -2.73 8.19
N GLY A 75 -7.26 -3.41 8.01
CA GLY A 75 -8.11 -3.85 9.11
C GLY A 75 -7.39 -4.83 10.03
N ALA A 76 -6.78 -5.87 9.45
CA ALA A 76 -6.00 -6.85 10.21
C ALA A 76 -4.83 -6.20 10.98
N ALA A 77 -4.08 -5.31 10.32
CA ALA A 77 -2.94 -4.65 10.97
C ALA A 77 -3.38 -3.73 12.13
N LEU A 78 -4.43 -2.93 11.93
CA LEU A 78 -4.96 -2.08 13.00
C LEU A 78 -5.51 -2.90 14.18
N HIS A 79 -6.11 -4.06 13.89
CA HIS A 79 -6.60 -4.97 14.92
C HIS A 79 -5.45 -5.60 15.70
N ALA A 80 -4.41 -6.10 15.01
CA ALA A 80 -3.31 -6.84 15.62
C ALA A 80 -2.26 -5.95 16.30
N LEU A 81 -1.89 -4.82 15.67
CA LEU A 81 -0.81 -3.95 16.12
C LEU A 81 -1.31 -2.75 16.93
N GLY A 82 -2.56 -2.36 16.73
CA GLY A 82 -3.16 -1.16 17.34
C GLY A 82 -2.92 0.10 16.51
N ALA A 83 -3.83 1.08 16.68
CA ALA A 83 -3.83 2.34 15.92
C ALA A 83 -2.59 3.22 16.20
N ASP A 84 -2.04 3.14 17.41
CA ASP A 84 -0.90 3.94 17.87
C ASP A 84 0.46 3.27 17.62
N PHE A 85 0.47 2.06 17.04
CA PHE A 85 1.71 1.39 16.66
C PHE A 85 2.57 2.30 15.78
N ARG A 86 3.90 2.21 15.96
CA ARG A 86 4.89 2.95 15.18
C ARG A 86 6.00 2.02 14.74
N PHE A 87 6.44 2.17 13.52
CA PHE A 87 7.67 1.55 13.03
C PHE A 87 8.87 2.23 13.66
N GLU A 88 9.94 1.47 13.90
CA GLU A 88 11.18 1.98 14.46
C GLU A 88 12.32 1.79 13.47
N THR A 89 13.17 2.81 13.33
CA THR A 89 14.41 2.72 12.55
C THR A 89 15.56 3.00 13.50
N GLY A 90 16.46 2.03 13.66
CA GLY A 90 17.61 2.10 14.55
C GLY A 90 18.78 2.83 13.91
N ILE A 91 19.60 3.48 14.75
CA ILE A 91 20.95 3.87 14.40
C ILE A 91 21.91 3.19 15.36
N GLY A 92 22.98 2.60 14.83
CA GLY A 92 23.97 1.85 15.61
C GLY A 92 25.33 1.88 14.94
N TYR A 93 26.28 1.20 15.54
CA TYR A 93 27.63 1.10 15.01
C TYR A 93 28.30 -0.23 15.37
N THR A 94 29.35 -0.58 14.62
CA THR A 94 30.33 -1.63 14.94
C THR A 94 31.69 -0.99 15.17
N GLY A 95 32.62 -1.71 15.85
CA GLY A 95 33.93 -1.18 16.17
C GLY A 95 33.98 -0.40 17.49
N GLU A 96 34.97 0.47 17.64
CA GLU A 96 35.27 1.19 18.88
C GLU A 96 35.39 2.69 18.65
N VAL A 97 34.99 3.48 19.63
CA VAL A 97 35.16 4.93 19.67
C VAL A 97 36.37 5.26 20.51
N ASP A 98 37.33 5.97 19.94
CA ASP A 98 38.54 6.40 20.66
C ASP A 98 38.31 7.66 21.51
N ALA A 99 39.36 8.06 22.26
CA ALA A 99 39.30 9.23 23.15
C ALA A 99 39.09 10.56 22.40
N ASP A 100 39.40 10.63 21.12
CA ASP A 100 39.25 11.80 20.28
C ASP A 100 37.88 11.85 19.60
N GLY A 101 37.01 10.85 19.85
CA GLY A 101 35.67 10.75 19.30
C GLY A 101 35.63 10.20 17.87
N THR A 102 36.68 9.48 17.44
CA THR A 102 36.71 8.79 16.16
C THR A 102 36.15 7.37 16.34
N LEU A 103 35.12 7.04 15.60
CA LEU A 103 34.64 5.68 15.46
C LEU A 103 35.53 4.93 14.45
N HIS A 104 36.27 3.92 14.91
CA HIS A 104 36.98 2.94 14.06
C HIS A 104 36.04 1.78 13.74
N GLY A 105 35.15 1.97 12.78
CA GLY A 105 34.08 1.05 12.42
C GLY A 105 32.98 1.71 11.62
N ASP A 106 31.91 0.95 11.34
CA ASP A 106 30.83 1.38 10.48
C ASP A 106 29.60 1.85 11.29
N VAL A 107 28.90 2.84 10.79
CA VAL A 107 27.58 3.27 11.26
C VAL A 107 26.49 2.55 10.47
N TYR A 108 25.51 1.98 11.17
CA TYR A 108 24.38 1.26 10.59
C TYR A 108 23.08 2.03 10.77
N LEU A 109 22.31 2.12 9.68
CA LEU A 109 20.91 2.52 9.68
C LEU A 109 20.07 1.24 9.64
N VAL A 110 19.57 0.81 10.79
CA VAL A 110 18.88 -0.47 10.96
C VAL A 110 17.40 -0.28 10.70
N GLY A 111 16.95 -0.74 9.55
CA GLY A 111 15.55 -0.62 9.14
C GLY A 111 14.60 -1.50 9.94
N GLY A 112 13.44 -0.96 10.30
CA GLY A 112 12.35 -1.68 10.96
C GLY A 112 11.03 -1.58 10.18
N GLY A 113 11.11 -1.39 8.86
CA GLY A 113 9.94 -1.40 7.96
C GLY A 113 9.21 -0.07 7.84
N ASP A 114 9.74 1.04 8.38
CA ASP A 114 9.10 2.36 8.29
C ASP A 114 8.96 2.82 6.83
N PRO A 115 7.72 2.92 6.29
CA PRO A 115 7.51 3.32 4.89
C PRO A 115 7.69 4.83 4.67
N THR A 116 7.89 5.61 5.74
CA THR A 116 7.90 7.08 5.67
C THR A 116 9.29 7.69 5.57
N ILE A 117 10.35 6.87 5.58
CA ILE A 117 11.74 7.33 5.49
C ILE A 117 11.99 8.01 4.12
N GLY A 118 12.49 9.25 4.19
CA GLY A 118 12.84 10.01 2.97
C GLY A 118 11.67 10.64 2.24
N VAL A 119 10.43 10.42 2.67
CA VAL A 119 9.23 11.02 2.07
C VAL A 119 9.18 12.51 2.40
N VAL A 120 8.79 13.33 1.41
CA VAL A 120 8.80 14.79 1.53
C VAL A 120 7.41 15.40 1.79
N ASP A 121 6.39 14.59 1.97
CA ASP A 121 5.04 15.04 2.27
C ASP A 121 4.88 15.52 3.74
N THR A 122 3.68 15.98 4.10
CA THR A 122 3.39 16.51 5.45
C THR A 122 3.17 15.40 6.50
N MET A 123 3.08 14.15 6.09
CA MET A 123 2.89 13.03 7.00
C MET A 123 4.19 12.61 7.67
N ALA A 124 5.29 12.58 6.91
CA ALA A 124 6.58 12.07 7.34
C ALA A 124 7.44 13.16 8.02
N VAL A 125 8.45 12.72 8.77
CA VAL A 125 9.54 13.57 9.20
C VAL A 125 10.42 13.87 7.98
N LYS A 126 10.63 15.14 7.67
CA LYS A 126 11.47 15.54 6.52
C LYS A 126 12.89 14.95 6.66
N PRO A 127 13.52 14.54 5.54
CA PRO A 127 14.85 13.91 5.56
C PRO A 127 15.88 14.69 6.37
N ASP A 128 15.97 16.02 6.22
CA ASP A 128 16.92 16.85 6.96
C ASP A 128 16.72 16.78 8.49
N ALA A 129 15.47 16.78 8.96
CA ALA A 129 15.15 16.68 10.38
C ALA A 129 15.46 15.27 10.92
N LEU A 130 15.21 14.23 10.13
CA LEU A 130 15.56 12.86 10.47
C LEU A 130 17.09 12.69 10.58
N PHE A 131 17.84 13.17 9.58
CA PHE A 131 19.30 13.11 9.56
C PHE A 131 19.93 13.94 10.68
N TRP A 132 19.36 15.10 11.02
CA TRP A 132 19.77 15.86 12.19
C TRP A 132 19.59 15.05 13.48
N ARG A 133 18.48 14.34 13.62
CA ARG A 133 18.22 13.47 14.77
C ARG A 133 19.25 12.34 14.86
N TRP A 134 19.52 11.62 13.76
CA TRP A 134 20.52 10.54 13.72
C TRP A 134 21.92 11.06 14.06
N LYS A 135 22.28 12.19 13.48
CA LYS A 135 23.54 12.87 13.80
C LYS A 135 23.64 13.28 15.28
N SER A 136 22.55 13.70 15.90
CA SER A 136 22.51 14.04 17.32
C SER A 136 22.71 12.81 18.21
N ILE A 137 22.16 11.65 17.82
CA ILE A 137 22.37 10.38 18.53
C ILE A 137 23.85 9.97 18.46
N LEU A 138 24.50 10.04 17.29
CA LEU A 138 25.95 9.78 17.15
C LEU A 138 26.78 10.69 18.04
N LYS A 139 26.46 11.98 18.09
CA LYS A 139 27.15 12.94 18.99
C LYS A 139 26.98 12.63 20.47
N GLN A 140 25.80 12.18 20.88
CA GLN A 140 25.54 11.79 22.28
C GLN A 140 26.34 10.56 22.70
N GLU A 141 26.64 9.66 21.76
CA GLU A 141 27.57 8.52 21.98
C GLU A 141 29.05 8.94 21.93
N GLY A 142 29.35 10.20 21.73
CA GLY A 142 30.72 10.72 21.66
C GLY A 142 31.35 10.63 20.27
N ILE A 143 30.61 10.23 19.24
CA ILE A 143 31.13 10.07 17.89
C ILE A 143 31.10 11.45 17.19
N SER A 144 32.26 11.88 16.69
CA SER A 144 32.43 13.13 15.93
C SER A 144 33.08 12.92 14.56
N ARG A 145 33.72 11.77 14.36
CA ARG A 145 34.38 11.34 13.12
C ARG A 145 34.11 9.84 12.91
N ILE A 146 34.02 9.40 11.67
CA ILE A 146 33.77 8.01 11.30
C ILE A 146 34.89 7.54 10.38
N ASP A 147 35.75 6.64 10.88
CA ASP A 147 36.73 5.92 10.09
C ASP A 147 36.13 4.58 9.67
N GLY A 148 35.19 4.67 8.72
CA GLY A 148 34.35 3.60 8.23
C GLY A 148 33.22 4.13 7.36
N ARG A 149 32.21 3.31 7.16
CA ARG A 149 31.10 3.55 6.21
C ARG A 149 29.78 3.86 6.93
N ILE A 150 28.83 4.40 6.14
CA ILE A 150 27.43 4.44 6.50
C ILE A 150 26.74 3.27 5.78
N ILE A 151 26.18 2.33 6.54
CA ILE A 151 25.59 1.10 6.02
C ILE A 151 24.07 1.13 6.19
N GLY A 152 23.32 0.98 5.08
CA GLY A 152 21.89 0.75 5.09
C GLY A 152 21.59 -0.73 5.37
N ASP A 153 20.95 -1.03 6.49
CA ASP A 153 20.65 -2.40 6.91
C ASP A 153 19.16 -2.71 6.75
N GLY A 154 18.83 -3.47 5.72
CA GLY A 154 17.48 -3.95 5.41
C GLY A 154 17.20 -5.40 5.80
N ARG A 155 18.09 -6.06 6.55
CA ARG A 155 18.06 -7.52 6.82
C ARG A 155 16.84 -8.00 7.61
N GLN A 156 16.15 -7.13 8.35
CA GLN A 156 14.97 -7.53 9.11
C GLN A 156 13.86 -8.09 8.19
N TYR A 157 13.80 -7.65 6.93
CA TYR A 157 12.88 -8.21 5.95
C TYR A 157 13.66 -9.12 4.99
N GLU A 158 13.51 -10.43 5.19
CA GLU A 158 14.14 -11.43 4.34
C GLU A 158 13.40 -11.62 3.00
N GLY A 159 14.07 -12.27 2.05
CA GLY A 159 13.51 -12.67 0.77
C GLY A 159 13.54 -11.58 -0.30
N HIS A 160 12.59 -11.67 -1.22
CA HIS A 160 12.51 -10.75 -2.34
C HIS A 160 11.94 -9.38 -1.94
N LEU A 161 12.43 -8.33 -2.59
CA LEU A 161 11.91 -6.97 -2.46
C LEU A 161 10.46 -6.91 -2.92
N GLU A 162 10.17 -7.48 -4.10
CA GLU A 162 8.84 -7.58 -4.67
C GLU A 162 8.22 -8.96 -4.40
N ASN A 163 6.89 -9.02 -4.46
CA ASN A 163 6.21 -10.31 -4.51
C ASN A 163 6.42 -10.96 -5.90
N THR A 164 6.85 -12.22 -5.92
CA THR A 164 7.19 -12.96 -7.16
C THR A 164 6.00 -13.21 -8.09
N THR A 165 4.79 -12.87 -7.66
CA THR A 165 3.56 -13.03 -8.46
C THR A 165 3.09 -11.74 -9.13
N TRP A 166 3.81 -10.63 -8.93
CA TRP A 166 3.53 -9.38 -9.63
C TRP A 166 3.86 -9.48 -11.11
N GLY A 167 3.12 -8.76 -11.93
CA GLY A 167 3.40 -8.69 -13.37
C GLY A 167 4.77 -8.06 -13.63
N TYR A 168 5.46 -8.56 -14.63
CA TYR A 168 6.76 -8.02 -15.01
C TYR A 168 6.70 -6.55 -15.42
N ASP A 169 5.57 -6.12 -15.98
CA ASP A 169 5.25 -4.75 -16.34
C ASP A 169 4.91 -3.85 -15.14
N ASP A 170 4.59 -4.44 -13.98
CA ASP A 170 4.33 -3.70 -12.74
C ASP A 170 5.62 -3.37 -11.97
N THR A 171 6.63 -4.24 -12.01
CA THR A 171 7.81 -4.17 -11.12
C THR A 171 8.69 -2.94 -11.32
N GLY A 172 8.67 -2.32 -12.49
CA GLY A 172 9.39 -1.06 -12.78
C GLY A 172 8.62 0.21 -12.41
N THR A 173 7.36 0.09 -12.01
CA THR A 173 6.53 1.22 -11.61
C THR A 173 6.75 1.55 -10.13
N TYR A 174 6.42 2.78 -9.71
CA TYR A 174 6.47 3.16 -8.29
C TYR A 174 5.56 2.28 -7.41
N TYR A 175 4.40 1.85 -7.92
CA TYR A 175 3.47 1.01 -7.19
C TYR A 175 3.86 -0.47 -7.15
N GLY A 176 4.85 -0.88 -7.94
CA GLY A 176 5.49 -2.21 -7.95
C GLY A 176 6.94 -2.17 -7.46
N ALA A 177 7.33 -1.12 -6.73
CA ALA A 177 8.70 -0.94 -6.26
C ALA A 177 9.17 -2.03 -5.28
N GLY A 178 8.24 -2.60 -4.49
CA GLY A 178 8.57 -3.52 -3.41
C GLY A 178 9.07 -2.82 -2.15
N THR A 179 9.05 -3.53 -1.02
CA THR A 179 9.44 -2.98 0.29
C THR A 179 10.58 -3.76 0.91
N SER A 180 11.49 -3.06 1.60
CA SER A 180 12.53 -3.62 2.46
C SER A 180 12.39 -3.07 3.88
N ALA A 181 13.11 -3.65 4.84
CA ALA A 181 13.08 -3.14 6.21
C ALA A 181 13.61 -1.70 6.29
N LEU A 182 14.60 -1.35 5.46
CA LEU A 182 15.04 0.02 5.25
C LEU A 182 14.76 0.45 3.81
N SER A 183 13.77 1.28 3.65
CA SER A 183 13.40 1.89 2.38
C SER A 183 13.67 3.40 2.41
N PHE A 184 13.70 4.04 1.25
CA PHE A 184 13.87 5.49 1.14
C PHE A 184 13.01 6.04 0.01
N TYR A 185 12.24 7.10 0.28
CA TYR A 185 11.36 7.74 -0.68
C TYR A 185 10.39 6.76 -1.35
N GLU A 186 9.73 5.91 -0.53
CA GLU A 186 8.79 4.87 -1.01
C GLU A 186 9.43 3.88 -2.02
N ASN A 187 10.74 3.72 -2.00
CA ASN A 187 11.48 3.00 -3.04
C ASN A 187 11.10 3.47 -4.45
N ALA A 188 10.86 4.77 -4.60
CA ALA A 188 10.54 5.40 -5.86
C ALA A 188 11.68 6.30 -6.35
N ILE A 189 11.61 6.69 -7.61
CA ILE A 189 12.53 7.62 -8.26
C ILE A 189 11.75 8.48 -9.25
N ASP A 190 11.98 9.78 -9.21
CA ASP A 190 11.31 10.77 -10.03
C ASP A 190 12.17 11.17 -11.22
N TYR A 191 11.57 11.13 -12.41
CA TYR A 191 12.15 11.66 -13.63
C TYR A 191 11.27 12.77 -14.22
N SER A 192 11.87 13.90 -14.52
CA SER A 192 11.24 14.90 -15.38
C SER A 192 11.33 14.41 -16.82
N VAL A 193 10.17 14.24 -17.48
CA VAL A 193 10.10 13.80 -18.88
C VAL A 193 9.46 14.86 -19.74
N SER A 194 9.99 15.05 -20.95
CA SER A 194 9.43 15.94 -21.95
C SER A 194 9.69 15.40 -23.35
N ALA A 195 8.78 15.69 -24.28
CA ALA A 195 8.95 15.33 -25.67
C ALA A 195 10.18 16.01 -26.29
N ALA A 196 10.83 15.30 -27.23
CA ALA A 196 11.78 15.84 -28.20
C ALA A 196 11.09 16.01 -29.56
N LEU A 197 11.82 15.97 -30.68
CA LEU A 197 11.22 15.83 -31.99
C LEU A 197 10.65 14.41 -32.18
N GLU A 198 9.60 14.27 -32.95
CA GLU A 198 8.98 12.98 -33.23
C GLU A 198 10.04 12.01 -33.82
N GLY A 199 10.08 10.80 -33.27
CA GLY A 199 11.06 9.78 -33.61
C GLY A 199 12.36 9.83 -32.80
N GLU A 200 12.65 10.94 -32.08
CA GLU A 200 13.82 11.05 -31.23
C GLU A 200 13.58 10.54 -29.79
N PRO A 201 14.63 10.22 -29.04
CA PRO A 201 14.51 9.83 -27.65
C PRO A 201 13.78 10.91 -26.82
N VAL A 202 12.91 10.47 -25.89
CA VAL A 202 12.29 11.37 -24.90
C VAL A 202 13.38 12.02 -24.05
N LYS A 203 13.26 13.31 -23.74
CA LYS A 203 14.16 14.01 -22.82
C LYS A 203 13.83 13.60 -21.40
N VAL A 204 14.82 13.07 -20.68
CA VAL A 204 14.67 12.54 -19.32
C VAL A 204 15.73 13.13 -18.42
N VAL A 205 15.33 13.66 -17.27
CA VAL A 205 16.22 14.19 -16.23
C VAL A 205 15.80 13.60 -14.89
N GLN A 206 16.70 12.88 -14.23
CA GLN A 206 16.48 12.39 -12.88
C GLN A 206 16.33 13.59 -11.91
N ARG A 207 15.38 13.49 -10.99
CA ARG A 207 15.04 14.54 -10.03
C ARG A 207 15.38 14.16 -8.61
N TYR A 208 14.77 13.09 -8.10
CA TYR A 208 14.94 12.66 -6.72
C TYR A 208 14.41 11.22 -6.55
N PRO A 209 15.06 10.42 -5.71
CA PRO A 209 16.41 10.60 -5.19
C PRO A 209 17.48 10.43 -6.29
N ASP A 210 18.69 10.95 -6.04
CA ASP A 210 19.84 10.64 -6.88
C ASP A 210 20.35 9.22 -6.58
N THR A 211 20.64 8.44 -7.63
CA THR A 211 21.11 7.05 -7.54
C THR A 211 22.30 6.83 -8.48
N PRO A 212 23.48 7.42 -8.18
CA PRO A 212 24.61 7.49 -9.12
C PRO A 212 25.21 6.13 -9.48
N TRP A 213 24.87 5.06 -8.77
CA TRP A 213 25.29 3.68 -9.06
C TRP A 213 24.41 2.99 -10.11
N VAL A 214 23.24 3.55 -10.47
CA VAL A 214 22.34 2.92 -11.44
C VAL A 214 22.78 3.26 -12.87
N HIS A 215 23.06 2.23 -13.66
CA HIS A 215 23.31 2.36 -15.09
C HIS A 215 22.00 2.55 -15.85
N PHE A 216 21.65 3.82 -16.08
CA PHE A 216 20.40 4.18 -16.76
C PHE A 216 20.58 4.25 -18.28
N THR A 217 19.71 3.56 -19.01
CA THR A 217 19.65 3.60 -20.48
C THR A 217 18.27 4.10 -20.93
N ASN A 218 18.27 5.14 -21.76
CA ASN A 218 17.05 5.68 -22.36
C ASN A 218 16.86 5.15 -23.78
N ARG A 219 15.85 4.28 -23.98
CA ARG A 219 15.39 3.76 -25.28
C ARG A 219 13.95 4.14 -25.59
N SER A 220 13.42 5.14 -24.88
CA SER A 220 12.09 5.67 -25.13
C SER A 220 12.09 6.55 -26.38
N VAL A 221 10.94 6.72 -27.02
CA VAL A 221 10.77 7.47 -28.27
C VAL A 221 9.67 8.50 -28.12
N THR A 222 9.90 9.72 -28.65
CA THR A 222 8.85 10.72 -28.80
C THR A 222 7.89 10.25 -29.90
N GLY A 223 6.66 9.92 -29.50
CA GLY A 223 5.62 9.42 -30.40
C GLY A 223 4.84 10.54 -31.08
N PRO A 224 4.05 10.19 -32.11
CA PRO A 224 3.15 11.11 -32.81
C PRO A 224 2.15 11.77 -31.87
N LYS A 225 1.60 12.91 -32.31
CA LYS A 225 0.52 13.61 -31.60
C LYS A 225 -0.65 12.68 -31.29
N GLY A 226 -1.15 12.74 -30.05
CA GLY A 226 -2.32 12.00 -29.60
C GLY A 226 -2.07 10.53 -29.20
N THR A 227 -0.82 10.01 -29.33
CA THR A 227 -0.50 8.61 -28.95
C THR A 227 -0.40 8.40 -27.43
N GLY A 228 -0.41 9.47 -26.63
CA GLY A 228 -0.45 9.37 -25.17
C GLY A 228 0.93 9.19 -24.54
N ASN A 229 0.97 8.42 -23.44
CA ASN A 229 2.15 8.09 -22.71
C ASN A 229 2.13 6.59 -22.35
N SER A 230 3.15 5.86 -22.79
CA SER A 230 3.36 4.45 -22.50
C SER A 230 4.76 4.20 -21.94
N LEU A 231 5.38 5.21 -21.31
CA LEU A 231 6.70 5.05 -20.70
C LEU A 231 6.63 4.04 -19.56
N TYR A 232 7.63 3.16 -19.50
CA TYR A 232 7.84 2.22 -18.40
C TYR A 232 9.33 1.96 -18.21
N LEU A 233 9.72 1.63 -16.97
CA LEU A 233 11.10 1.35 -16.61
C LEU A 233 11.28 -0.16 -16.38
N TYR A 234 12.24 -0.76 -17.02
CA TYR A 234 12.77 -2.07 -16.62
C TYR A 234 13.89 -1.86 -15.62
N THR A 235 13.76 -2.47 -14.46
CA THR A 235 14.76 -2.43 -13.39
C THR A 235 14.65 -3.67 -12.52
N THR A 236 15.69 -4.00 -11.77
CA THR A 236 15.78 -5.19 -10.91
C THR A 236 16.64 -4.87 -9.70
N ASP A 237 16.44 -5.59 -8.60
CA ASP A 237 17.31 -5.55 -7.42
C ASP A 237 18.53 -6.49 -7.52
N LEU A 238 18.62 -7.27 -8.59
CA LEU A 238 19.74 -8.20 -8.84
C LEU A 238 20.96 -7.50 -9.43
N ALA A 239 20.77 -6.40 -10.16
CA ALA A 239 21.85 -5.65 -10.79
C ALA A 239 21.44 -4.18 -10.99
N PRO A 240 22.37 -3.21 -10.89
CA PRO A 240 22.07 -1.78 -10.90
C PRO A 240 21.80 -1.26 -12.33
N TYR A 241 20.89 -1.90 -13.05
CA TYR A 241 20.50 -1.51 -14.40
C TYR A 241 19.06 -1.05 -14.44
N ALA A 242 18.84 0.05 -15.17
CA ALA A 242 17.51 0.55 -15.46
C ALA A 242 17.42 0.97 -16.94
N GLU A 243 16.38 0.50 -17.63
CA GLU A 243 16.14 0.84 -19.03
C GLU A 243 14.74 1.41 -19.20
N LEU A 244 14.65 2.68 -19.62
CA LEU A 244 13.39 3.34 -19.94
C LEU A 244 12.98 3.03 -21.37
N ARG A 245 11.77 2.53 -21.57
CA ARG A 245 11.15 2.24 -22.87
C ARG A 245 9.76 2.88 -22.98
N GLY A 246 9.16 2.70 -24.16
CA GLY A 246 7.83 3.20 -24.48
C GLY A 246 7.85 4.52 -25.22
N THR A 247 6.70 5.17 -25.31
CA THR A 247 6.52 6.40 -26.06
C THR A 247 5.92 7.51 -25.19
N PHE A 248 6.28 8.75 -25.53
CA PHE A 248 5.70 9.97 -24.97
C PHE A 248 5.33 10.91 -26.12
N ALA A 249 4.04 11.18 -26.28
CA ALA A 249 3.57 11.92 -27.45
C ALA A 249 4.10 13.37 -27.50
N VAL A 250 4.41 13.85 -28.70
CA VAL A 250 5.02 15.15 -28.96
C VAL A 250 4.18 16.32 -28.44
N ASP A 251 2.86 16.16 -28.34
CA ASP A 251 1.92 17.18 -27.86
C ASP A 251 1.66 17.16 -26.34
N ARG A 252 2.33 16.26 -25.60
CA ARG A 252 2.17 16.20 -24.16
C ARG A 252 3.04 17.27 -23.47
N LYS A 253 2.47 17.88 -22.43
CA LYS A 253 3.22 18.76 -21.54
C LYS A 253 4.26 17.97 -20.76
N PRO A 254 5.42 18.58 -20.44
CA PRO A 254 6.37 18.00 -19.51
C PRO A 254 5.70 17.60 -18.19
N LYS A 255 6.14 16.47 -17.63
CA LYS A 255 5.60 15.96 -16.36
C LYS A 255 6.68 15.22 -15.57
N ILE A 256 6.40 14.98 -14.30
CA ILE A 256 7.17 14.04 -13.46
C ILE A 256 6.57 12.66 -13.65
N GLU A 257 7.41 11.68 -13.94
CA GLU A 257 7.12 10.25 -13.93
C GLU A 257 7.78 9.63 -12.71
N HIS A 258 7.04 8.72 -12.06
CA HIS A 258 7.48 8.00 -10.87
C HIS A 258 7.73 6.53 -11.23
N PHE A 259 8.96 6.06 -10.99
CA PHE A 259 9.36 4.68 -11.25
C PHE A 259 9.94 4.03 -10.00
N ALA A 260 10.21 2.73 -10.06
CA ALA A 260 10.79 1.98 -8.95
C ALA A 260 12.29 2.28 -8.79
N ASN A 261 12.72 2.50 -7.54
CA ASN A 261 14.09 2.42 -7.08
C ASN A 261 14.27 1.11 -6.29
N LYS A 262 15.13 0.22 -6.75
CA LYS A 262 15.34 -1.10 -6.12
C LYS A 262 16.36 -1.10 -4.98
N TYR A 263 16.94 0.04 -4.66
CA TYR A 263 18.08 0.17 -3.74
C TYR A 263 17.78 1.17 -2.60
N GLY A 264 16.63 1.04 -1.95
CA GLY A 264 16.19 1.97 -0.92
C GLY A 264 17.15 2.08 0.26
N ALA A 265 17.71 0.97 0.73
CA ALA A 265 18.68 0.94 1.82
C ALA A 265 19.98 1.66 1.46
N LEU A 266 20.53 1.38 0.27
CA LEU A 266 21.72 2.07 -0.26
C LEU A 266 21.46 3.56 -0.44
N THR A 267 20.26 3.92 -0.95
CA THR A 267 19.84 5.32 -1.14
C THR A 267 19.78 6.05 0.20
N CYS A 268 19.20 5.42 1.24
CA CYS A 268 19.14 6.00 2.58
C CYS A 268 20.55 6.26 3.16
N ALA A 269 21.45 5.27 3.04
CA ALA A 269 22.84 5.38 3.47
C ALA A 269 23.59 6.51 2.73
N TYR A 270 23.41 6.58 1.41
CA TYR A 270 24.00 7.63 0.56
C TYR A 270 23.57 9.04 0.98
N TYR A 271 22.25 9.25 1.18
CA TYR A 271 21.75 10.57 1.58
C TYR A 271 22.19 10.96 2.99
N PHE A 272 22.25 10.02 3.92
CA PHE A 272 22.77 10.29 5.26
C PHE A 272 24.27 10.58 5.24
N TRP A 273 25.05 9.83 4.46
CA TRP A 273 26.47 10.08 4.24
C TRP A 273 26.71 11.47 3.63
N GLN A 274 25.94 11.85 2.59
CA GLN A 274 26.03 13.21 2.02
C GLN A 274 25.71 14.29 3.05
N ASN A 275 24.66 14.10 3.86
CA ASN A 275 24.27 15.05 4.92
C ASN A 275 25.39 15.20 5.96
N LEU A 276 26.01 14.11 6.40
CA LEU A 276 27.13 14.18 7.32
C LEU A 276 28.27 15.02 6.74
N ARG A 277 28.72 14.70 5.53
CA ARG A 277 29.83 15.41 4.85
C ARG A 277 29.52 16.89 4.60
N SER A 278 28.32 17.21 4.12
CA SER A 278 27.90 18.60 3.87
C SER A 278 27.80 19.43 5.15
N THR A 279 27.68 18.79 6.31
CA THR A 279 27.65 19.43 7.62
C THR A 279 28.96 19.33 8.40
N GLY A 280 30.07 18.98 7.71
CA GLY A 280 31.44 19.04 8.23
C GLY A 280 31.91 17.78 8.98
N TRP A 281 31.20 16.65 8.88
CA TRP A 281 31.68 15.38 9.41
C TRP A 281 32.69 14.75 8.44
N ASP A 282 33.73 14.13 9.02
CA ASP A 282 34.65 13.29 8.28
C ASP A 282 34.15 11.84 8.31
N VAL A 283 33.90 11.27 7.13
CA VAL A 283 33.46 9.89 6.93
C VAL A 283 34.35 9.28 5.84
N SER A 284 35.31 8.45 6.21
CA SER A 284 36.38 8.01 5.31
C SER A 284 35.93 6.90 4.35
N GLY A 285 35.03 6.00 4.76
CA GLY A 285 34.69 4.75 4.07
C GLY A 285 33.53 4.84 3.09
N GLY A 286 32.83 6.01 2.99
CA GLY A 286 31.72 6.17 2.06
C GLY A 286 30.38 5.58 2.57
N TYR A 287 29.62 4.95 1.68
CA TYR A 287 28.31 4.37 1.96
C TYR A 287 28.16 2.99 1.32
N ALA A 288 27.30 2.16 1.92
CA ALA A 288 27.03 0.79 1.50
C ALA A 288 25.62 0.34 1.90
N ASP A 289 25.17 -0.78 1.37
CA ASP A 289 24.04 -1.55 1.91
C ASP A 289 24.48 -2.99 2.22
N ILE A 290 23.50 -3.80 2.62
CA ILE A 290 23.70 -5.23 2.87
C ILE A 290 22.87 -6.00 1.84
N ASP A 291 23.53 -6.90 1.12
CA ASP A 291 22.89 -7.76 0.13
C ASP A 291 22.06 -8.88 0.81
N ARG A 292 21.34 -9.67 -0.02
CA ARG A 292 20.47 -10.76 0.45
C ARG A 292 21.22 -11.88 1.18
N ASP A 293 22.50 -12.05 0.88
CA ASP A 293 23.35 -13.07 1.48
C ASP A 293 24.02 -12.55 2.76
N GLY A 294 23.75 -11.29 3.16
CA GLY A 294 24.24 -10.65 4.36
C GLY A 294 25.67 -10.11 4.24
N TYR A 295 26.13 -9.83 3.01
CA TYR A 295 27.40 -9.16 2.79
C TYR A 295 27.22 -7.66 2.61
N VAL A 296 28.17 -6.90 3.15
CA VAL A 296 28.24 -5.46 2.87
C VAL A 296 28.59 -5.27 1.41
N ARG A 297 27.89 -4.35 0.75
CA ARG A 297 27.98 -4.09 -0.68
C ARG A 297 28.02 -2.58 -0.93
N GLY A 298 29.07 -2.09 -1.57
CA GLY A 298 29.21 -0.69 -1.97
C GLY A 298 28.44 -0.35 -3.24
N SER A 299 28.68 0.86 -3.75
CA SER A 299 28.05 1.35 -4.99
C SER A 299 28.55 0.64 -6.28
N ASP A 300 29.59 -0.14 -6.20
CA ASP A 300 30.10 -1.01 -7.28
C ASP A 300 29.41 -2.39 -7.32
N PHE A 301 28.54 -2.67 -6.34
CA PHE A 301 27.80 -3.92 -6.20
C PHE A 301 28.66 -5.16 -6.03
N VAL A 302 29.90 -4.99 -5.58
CA VAL A 302 30.78 -6.11 -5.22
C VAL A 302 30.58 -6.44 -3.75
N PRO A 303 30.21 -7.69 -3.40
CA PRO A 303 30.16 -8.12 -2.01
C PRO A 303 31.56 -8.05 -1.37
N MET A 304 31.62 -7.51 -0.16
CA MET A 304 32.85 -7.36 0.61
C MET A 304 32.88 -8.38 1.75
N GLU A 305 32.76 -7.95 2.97
CA GLU A 305 32.71 -8.81 4.16
C GLU A 305 31.28 -9.08 4.61
N LYS A 306 31.08 -10.08 5.47
CA LYS A 306 29.81 -10.29 6.19
C LYS A 306 29.50 -9.07 7.06
N ALA A 307 28.27 -8.60 6.98
CA ALA A 307 27.81 -7.49 7.79
C ALA A 307 27.86 -7.85 9.28
N GLY A 308 28.35 -6.93 10.09
CA GLY A 308 28.37 -7.05 11.54
C GLY A 308 26.98 -6.94 12.17
N ASN A 309 26.94 -7.18 13.47
CA ASN A 309 25.76 -6.89 14.30
C ASN A 309 26.02 -5.57 15.05
N PRO A 310 25.37 -4.46 14.69
CA PRO A 310 25.64 -3.17 15.29
C PRO A 310 25.11 -3.09 16.73
N LYS A 311 25.83 -2.36 17.58
CA LYS A 311 25.28 -1.84 18.84
C LYS A 311 24.32 -0.70 18.48
N VAL A 312 23.01 -0.94 18.60
CA VAL A 312 22.00 0.11 18.40
C VAL A 312 22.04 1.09 19.57
N ILE A 313 22.20 2.38 19.29
CA ILE A 313 22.37 3.47 20.26
C ILE A 313 21.20 4.45 20.30
N GLY A 314 20.26 4.33 19.37
CA GLY A 314 19.04 5.12 19.36
C GLY A 314 18.11 4.74 18.23
N THR A 315 16.89 5.27 18.29
CA THR A 315 15.85 5.00 17.30
C THR A 315 15.15 6.29 16.83
N SER A 316 14.62 6.24 15.63
CA SER A 316 13.59 7.14 15.15
C SER A 316 12.30 6.37 14.94
N ILE A 317 11.17 7.05 15.09
CA ILE A 317 9.83 6.45 15.01
C ILE A 317 9.03 7.09 13.91
N SER A 318 8.21 6.27 13.23
CA SER A 318 7.27 6.69 12.21
C SER A 318 6.10 7.50 12.77
N PRO A 319 5.24 8.09 11.92
CA PRO A 319 3.85 8.40 12.27
C PRO A 319 3.11 7.16 12.82
N THR A 320 1.96 7.36 13.46
CA THR A 320 1.12 6.24 13.93
C THR A 320 0.60 5.39 12.78
N LEU A 321 0.34 4.11 13.05
CA LEU A 321 -0.25 3.19 12.08
C LEU A 321 -1.58 3.71 11.53
N SER A 322 -2.40 4.38 12.35
CA SER A 322 -3.65 5.00 11.90
C SER A 322 -3.42 6.05 10.79
N ARG A 323 -2.35 6.89 10.90
CA ARG A 323 -2.00 7.85 9.85
C ARG A 323 -1.48 7.17 8.59
N ILE A 324 -0.63 6.15 8.77
CA ILE A 324 -0.09 5.31 7.69
C ILE A 324 -1.23 4.61 6.96
N THR A 325 -2.17 4.02 7.69
CA THR A 325 -3.36 3.34 7.14
C THR A 325 -4.25 4.31 6.36
N ARG A 326 -4.44 5.55 6.86
CA ARG A 326 -5.20 6.56 6.11
C ARG A 326 -4.54 6.87 4.75
N ARG A 327 -3.22 7.06 4.70
CA ARG A 327 -2.47 7.22 3.45
C ARG A 327 -2.69 6.02 2.53
N THR A 328 -2.53 4.81 3.07
CA THR A 328 -2.71 3.54 2.34
C THR A 328 -4.08 3.45 1.66
N LEU A 329 -5.15 3.83 2.36
CA LEU A 329 -6.52 3.64 1.88
C LEU A 329 -7.00 4.80 1.01
N VAL A 330 -6.66 6.05 1.33
CA VAL A 330 -7.08 7.24 0.57
C VAL A 330 -6.38 7.30 -0.78
N GLU A 331 -5.05 7.18 -0.79
CA GLU A 331 -4.24 7.24 -2.01
C GLU A 331 -4.12 5.88 -2.72
N SER A 332 -4.58 4.82 -2.07
CA SER A 332 -4.41 3.44 -2.54
C SER A 332 -2.94 3.02 -2.69
N ASP A 333 -2.12 3.49 -1.78
CA ASP A 333 -0.69 3.33 -1.83
C ASP A 333 -0.27 1.87 -1.62
N ASN A 334 0.38 1.26 -2.63
CA ASN A 334 0.81 -0.13 -2.58
C ASN A 334 2.00 -0.30 -1.64
N PHE A 335 2.96 0.63 -1.69
CA PHE A 335 4.18 0.55 -0.91
C PHE A 335 3.87 0.52 0.60
N TYR A 336 2.98 1.42 1.06
CA TYR A 336 2.52 1.44 2.45
C TYR A 336 1.74 0.18 2.83
N ALA A 337 0.91 -0.34 1.92
CA ALA A 337 0.17 -1.59 2.17
C ALA A 337 1.10 -2.79 2.35
N GLU A 338 2.15 -2.89 1.52
CA GLU A 338 3.15 -3.96 1.64
C GLU A 338 3.98 -3.82 2.93
N ALA A 339 4.37 -2.59 3.30
CA ALA A 339 5.08 -2.35 4.55
C ALA A 339 4.26 -2.78 5.77
N ILE A 340 2.97 -2.44 5.81
CA ILE A 340 2.03 -2.87 6.86
C ILE A 340 1.90 -4.40 6.87
N PHE A 341 1.77 -5.02 5.70
CA PHE A 341 1.61 -6.47 5.56
C PHE A 341 2.85 -7.22 6.06
N ARG A 342 4.05 -6.77 5.67
CA ARG A 342 5.31 -7.36 6.11
C ARG A 342 5.55 -7.15 7.61
N GLN A 343 5.13 -6.02 8.16
CA GLN A 343 5.23 -5.78 9.60
C GLN A 343 4.35 -6.72 10.43
N MET A 344 3.17 -7.11 9.94
CA MET A 344 2.35 -8.12 10.62
C MET A 344 3.08 -9.47 10.68
N GLY A 345 3.69 -9.91 9.57
CA GLY A 345 4.47 -11.14 9.55
C GLY A 345 5.66 -11.09 10.49
N GLU A 346 6.41 -9.99 10.48
CA GLU A 346 7.54 -9.79 11.38
C GLU A 346 7.13 -9.86 12.85
N LYS A 347 6.07 -9.16 13.24
CA LYS A 347 5.58 -9.16 14.63
C LYS A 347 5.04 -10.50 15.09
N ALA A 348 4.41 -11.27 14.19
CA ALA A 348 3.85 -12.58 14.51
C ALA A 348 4.92 -13.68 14.65
N SER A 349 5.97 -13.66 13.81
CA SER A 349 6.90 -14.78 13.68
C SER A 349 8.39 -14.39 13.69
N GLY A 350 8.72 -13.10 13.76
CA GLY A 350 10.08 -12.59 13.58
C GLY A 350 10.59 -12.68 12.14
N ILE A 351 9.73 -13.05 11.20
CA ILE A 351 10.06 -13.27 9.79
C ILE A 351 9.07 -12.51 8.91
N ALA A 352 9.58 -11.71 7.99
CA ALA A 352 8.78 -10.87 7.11
C ALA A 352 8.79 -11.33 5.63
N VAL A 353 8.99 -12.62 5.35
CA VAL A 353 8.77 -13.15 3.99
C VAL A 353 7.27 -13.22 3.69
N TYR A 354 6.88 -13.11 2.42
CA TYR A 354 5.47 -13.08 2.04
C TYR A 354 4.67 -14.28 2.55
N ASP A 355 5.28 -15.47 2.61
CA ASP A 355 4.62 -16.68 3.12
C ASP A 355 4.24 -16.56 4.59
N SER A 356 5.17 -16.10 5.45
CA SER A 356 4.87 -15.87 6.87
C SER A 356 3.85 -14.75 7.08
N CYS A 357 3.91 -13.70 6.24
CA CYS A 357 2.95 -12.60 6.28
C CYS A 357 1.53 -13.07 5.95
N ARG A 358 1.37 -13.99 4.98
CA ARG A 358 0.07 -14.58 4.63
C ARG A 358 -0.51 -15.39 5.79
N VAL A 359 0.32 -16.20 6.46
CA VAL A 359 -0.09 -16.97 7.63
C VAL A 359 -0.54 -16.03 8.74
N ALA A 360 0.28 -15.04 9.10
CA ALA A 360 -0.05 -14.07 10.14
C ALA A 360 -1.33 -13.29 9.83
N ALA A 361 -1.51 -12.80 8.60
CA ALA A 361 -2.72 -12.09 8.21
C ALA A 361 -3.97 -12.97 8.26
N ARG A 362 -3.85 -14.27 7.92
CA ARG A 362 -4.94 -15.25 8.03
C ARG A 362 -5.33 -15.50 9.50
N GLU A 363 -4.37 -15.69 10.38
CA GLU A 363 -4.60 -15.90 11.81
C GLU A 363 -5.28 -14.68 12.45
N VAL A 364 -4.82 -13.48 12.13
CA VAL A 364 -5.45 -12.23 12.60
C VAL A 364 -6.88 -12.10 12.10
N LEU A 365 -7.17 -12.48 10.85
CA LEU A 365 -8.52 -12.45 10.29
C LEU A 365 -9.44 -13.45 10.99
N GLU A 366 -8.97 -14.66 11.27
CA GLU A 366 -9.72 -15.69 11.99
C GLU A 366 -10.03 -15.28 13.43
N ASP A 367 -9.07 -14.63 14.12
CA ASP A 367 -9.29 -14.06 15.46
C ASP A 367 -10.34 -12.94 15.41
N LEU A 368 -10.24 -12.03 14.44
CA LEU A 368 -11.21 -10.96 14.24
C LEU A 368 -12.63 -11.52 13.98
N PHE A 369 -12.74 -12.59 13.19
CA PHE A 369 -14.02 -13.28 12.93
C PHE A 369 -14.55 -13.95 14.19
N ALA A 370 -13.71 -14.63 14.95
CA ALA A 370 -14.10 -15.29 16.20
C ALA A 370 -14.66 -14.27 17.20
N GLN A 371 -14.02 -13.11 17.37
CA GLN A 371 -14.48 -12.03 18.24
C GLN A 371 -15.84 -11.45 17.78
N ALA A 372 -16.11 -11.45 16.48
CA ALA A 372 -17.37 -10.98 15.91
C ALA A 372 -18.46 -12.09 15.83
N GLY A 373 -18.19 -13.31 16.29
CA GLY A 373 -19.11 -14.45 16.16
C GLY A 373 -19.34 -14.90 14.72
N ILE A 374 -18.39 -14.64 13.81
CA ILE A 374 -18.43 -15.04 12.41
C ILE A 374 -17.71 -16.39 12.28
N PRO A 375 -18.28 -17.39 11.57
CA PRO A 375 -17.62 -18.67 11.41
C PRO A 375 -16.23 -18.55 10.74
N ALA A 376 -15.23 -19.24 11.29
CA ALA A 376 -13.85 -19.21 10.76
C ALA A 376 -13.76 -19.64 9.28
N ALA A 377 -14.60 -20.58 8.84
CA ALA A 377 -14.69 -21.01 7.44
C ALA A 377 -15.03 -19.86 6.45
N THR A 378 -15.56 -18.72 6.93
CA THR A 378 -15.80 -17.54 6.11
C THR A 378 -14.48 -16.98 5.54
N ALA A 379 -13.37 -17.16 6.27
CA ALA A 379 -12.05 -16.77 5.82
C ALA A 379 -11.53 -17.58 4.62
N ASP A 380 -12.14 -18.73 4.29
CA ASP A 380 -11.84 -19.50 3.07
C ASP A 380 -12.23 -18.73 1.79
N GLY A 381 -13.06 -17.70 1.92
CA GLY A 381 -13.34 -16.75 0.84
C GLY A 381 -12.16 -15.86 0.46
N LEU A 382 -11.05 -15.90 1.21
CA LEU A 382 -9.82 -15.14 0.97
C LEU A 382 -8.67 -16.06 0.56
N TYR A 383 -7.95 -15.67 -0.49
CA TYR A 383 -6.60 -16.10 -0.80
C TYR A 383 -5.75 -14.84 -0.99
N GLN A 384 -4.94 -14.53 0.00
CA GLN A 384 -4.11 -13.31 0.01
C GLN A 384 -2.68 -13.66 -0.40
N GLU A 385 -2.16 -12.99 -1.41
CA GLU A 385 -0.81 -13.18 -1.92
C GLU A 385 0.13 -12.05 -1.47
N ASP A 386 -0.41 -10.83 -1.40
CA ASP A 386 0.29 -9.62 -0.99
C ASP A 386 -0.59 -8.68 -0.16
N GLY A 387 -0.02 -7.60 0.34
CA GLY A 387 -0.76 -6.62 1.14
C GLY A 387 -1.57 -5.63 0.33
N SER A 388 -1.16 -5.34 -0.89
CA SER A 388 -1.70 -4.25 -1.71
C SER A 388 -2.85 -4.64 -2.62
N GLY A 389 -2.92 -5.92 -2.99
CA GLY A 389 -3.82 -6.41 -4.02
C GLY A 389 -3.26 -6.28 -5.44
N LEU A 390 -1.96 -6.02 -5.62
CA LEU A 390 -1.32 -5.90 -6.92
C LEU A 390 -1.24 -7.25 -7.63
N SER A 391 -0.95 -8.32 -6.90
CA SER A 391 -0.96 -9.67 -7.46
C SER A 391 -2.35 -10.08 -7.94
N ARG A 392 -2.46 -10.51 -9.19
CA ARG A 392 -3.70 -11.09 -9.73
C ARG A 392 -4.06 -12.45 -9.12
N LYS A 393 -3.16 -13.03 -8.32
CA LYS A 393 -3.44 -14.23 -7.52
C LYS A 393 -4.20 -13.93 -6.24
N ASN A 394 -4.28 -12.66 -5.81
CA ASN A 394 -5.18 -12.28 -4.73
C ASN A 394 -6.63 -12.56 -5.12
N LEU A 395 -7.29 -13.39 -4.36
CA LEU A 395 -8.68 -13.75 -4.59
C LEU A 395 -9.50 -13.52 -3.31
N LEU A 396 -10.63 -12.84 -3.46
CA LEU A 396 -11.50 -12.51 -2.34
C LEU A 396 -12.97 -12.59 -2.78
N SER A 397 -13.80 -13.23 -1.95
CA SER A 397 -15.25 -13.26 -2.21
C SER A 397 -15.95 -12.03 -1.61
N PRO A 398 -17.02 -11.52 -2.25
CA PRO A 398 -17.83 -10.44 -1.67
C PRO A 398 -18.33 -10.76 -0.25
N ALA A 399 -18.71 -12.00 0.03
CA ALA A 399 -19.17 -12.42 1.35
C ALA A 399 -18.05 -12.36 2.40
N CYS A 400 -16.83 -12.79 2.06
CA CYS A 400 -15.68 -12.66 2.96
C CYS A 400 -15.34 -11.18 3.20
N MET A 401 -15.37 -10.32 2.18
CA MET A 401 -15.14 -8.89 2.34
C MET A 401 -16.15 -8.23 3.27
N THR A 402 -17.45 -8.49 3.09
CA THR A 402 -18.47 -7.92 3.99
C THR A 402 -18.36 -8.46 5.41
N ALA A 403 -17.96 -9.74 5.57
CA ALA A 403 -17.66 -10.31 6.88
C ALA A 403 -16.47 -9.61 7.56
N CYS A 404 -15.37 -9.32 6.82
CA CYS A 404 -14.24 -8.53 7.33
C CYS A 404 -14.70 -7.13 7.81
N LEU A 405 -15.50 -6.45 7.00
CA LEU A 405 -16.00 -5.10 7.35
C LEU A 405 -16.90 -5.16 8.60
N ARG A 406 -17.81 -6.12 8.69
CA ARG A 406 -18.67 -6.30 9.88
C ARG A 406 -17.84 -6.61 11.12
N ALA A 407 -16.87 -7.50 11.01
CA ALA A 407 -15.99 -7.84 12.12
C ALA A 407 -15.17 -6.64 12.59
N MET A 408 -14.63 -5.85 11.65
CA MET A 408 -13.93 -4.60 11.98
C MET A 408 -14.80 -3.60 12.71
N ALA A 409 -16.10 -3.51 12.41
CA ALA A 409 -17.02 -2.62 13.11
C ALA A 409 -17.19 -2.95 14.61
N GLY A 410 -16.88 -4.18 15.02
CA GLY A 410 -16.82 -4.61 16.43
C GLY A 410 -15.43 -4.48 17.07
N SER A 411 -14.39 -4.16 16.30
CA SER A 411 -13.02 -4.06 16.78
C SER A 411 -12.77 -2.76 17.55
N LYS A 412 -11.88 -2.80 18.54
CA LYS A 412 -11.36 -1.59 19.25
C LYS A 412 -10.66 -0.61 18.30
N ALA A 413 -10.19 -1.08 17.15
CA ALA A 413 -9.53 -0.27 16.13
C ALA A 413 -10.50 0.33 15.11
N PHE A 414 -11.82 0.16 15.29
CA PHE A 414 -12.81 0.56 14.30
C PHE A 414 -12.77 2.04 13.93
N ASP A 415 -12.69 2.94 14.91
CA ASP A 415 -12.68 4.38 14.66
C ASP A 415 -11.47 4.78 13.78
N ALA A 416 -10.29 4.21 14.06
CA ALA A 416 -9.10 4.43 13.25
C ALA A 416 -9.25 3.85 11.83
N PHE A 417 -9.88 2.69 11.71
CA PHE A 417 -10.16 2.07 10.41
C PHE A 417 -11.18 2.88 9.60
N LEU A 418 -12.32 3.24 10.19
CA LEU A 418 -13.38 3.99 9.52
C LEU A 418 -12.89 5.37 9.04
N THR A 419 -12.15 6.08 9.89
CA THR A 419 -11.57 7.39 9.52
C THR A 419 -10.45 7.30 8.48
N SER A 420 -9.87 6.11 8.29
CA SER A 420 -8.89 5.86 7.24
C SER A 420 -9.52 5.64 5.86
N LEU A 421 -10.81 5.34 5.79
CA LEU A 421 -11.51 5.12 4.52
C LEU A 421 -11.86 6.44 3.83
N PRO A 422 -11.62 6.57 2.51
CA PRO A 422 -12.05 7.74 1.76
C PRO A 422 -13.56 7.79 1.59
N GLN A 423 -14.07 9.00 1.38
CA GLN A 423 -15.42 9.28 0.91
C GLN A 423 -15.39 9.72 -0.57
N PRO A 424 -16.53 9.71 -1.29
CA PRO A 424 -16.62 10.27 -2.63
C PRO A 424 -16.08 11.70 -2.69
N GLY A 425 -15.15 11.95 -3.61
CA GLY A 425 -14.43 13.23 -3.75
C GLY A 425 -13.02 13.24 -3.15
N GLU A 426 -12.61 12.21 -2.40
CA GLU A 426 -11.27 12.09 -1.82
C GLU A 426 -10.41 11.04 -2.55
N GLY A 427 -9.09 11.28 -2.66
CA GLY A 427 -8.10 10.35 -3.16
C GLY A 427 -8.55 9.59 -4.41
N THR A 428 -8.51 8.27 -4.37
CA THR A 428 -8.94 7.43 -5.51
C THR A 428 -10.44 7.49 -5.80
N LEU A 429 -11.24 8.08 -4.92
CA LEU A 429 -12.68 8.33 -5.13
C LEU A 429 -13.00 9.74 -5.64
N ALA A 430 -11.99 10.55 -5.99
CA ALA A 430 -12.15 11.95 -6.42
C ALA A 430 -13.19 12.15 -7.55
N SER A 431 -13.29 11.18 -8.45
CA SER A 431 -14.24 11.21 -9.60
C SER A 431 -15.43 10.26 -9.43
N VAL A 432 -15.62 9.66 -8.25
CA VAL A 432 -16.73 8.75 -7.96
C VAL A 432 -17.87 9.55 -7.35
N LEU A 433 -19.09 9.35 -7.88
CA LEU A 433 -20.30 10.07 -7.44
C LEU A 433 -20.10 11.59 -7.32
N PRO A 434 -19.61 12.28 -8.39
CA PRO A 434 -19.23 13.68 -8.27
C PRO A 434 -20.42 14.60 -8.00
N LYS A 435 -21.62 14.20 -8.41
CA LYS A 435 -22.85 14.98 -8.28
C LYS A 435 -23.61 14.75 -6.95
N LEU A 436 -23.17 13.76 -6.16
CA LEU A 436 -23.81 13.45 -4.89
C LEU A 436 -23.66 14.63 -3.92
N PRO A 437 -24.71 15.06 -3.20
CA PRO A 437 -24.64 16.09 -2.17
C PRO A 437 -23.60 15.76 -1.09
N ALA A 438 -23.02 16.79 -0.46
CA ALA A 438 -21.94 16.64 0.51
C ALA A 438 -22.33 15.82 1.76
N ASP A 439 -23.54 16.01 2.24
CA ASP A 439 -24.13 15.26 3.37
C ASP A 439 -24.28 13.77 3.03
N GLN A 440 -24.68 13.44 1.81
CA GLN A 440 -24.77 12.06 1.34
C GLN A 440 -23.38 11.45 1.09
N LYS A 441 -22.42 12.22 0.54
CA LYS A 441 -21.03 11.77 0.43
C LYS A 441 -20.45 11.40 1.80
N ALA A 442 -20.74 12.20 2.83
CA ALA A 442 -20.29 11.96 4.19
C ALA A 442 -20.82 10.65 4.79
N ARG A 443 -21.89 10.09 4.25
CA ARG A 443 -22.46 8.80 4.66
C ARG A 443 -21.82 7.59 3.98
N LEU A 444 -20.84 7.78 3.11
CA LEU A 444 -20.16 6.71 2.39
C LEU A 444 -18.69 6.67 2.81
N ARG A 445 -18.22 5.50 3.20
CA ARG A 445 -16.81 5.21 3.49
C ARG A 445 -16.43 3.92 2.78
N PHE A 446 -15.66 4.00 1.69
CA PHE A 446 -15.34 2.80 0.92
C PHE A 446 -14.03 2.92 0.15
N LYS A 447 -13.50 1.77 -0.24
CA LYS A 447 -12.26 1.65 -1.02
C LYS A 447 -12.57 1.21 -2.43
N SER A 448 -11.84 1.77 -3.39
CA SER A 448 -11.78 1.30 -4.77
C SER A 448 -10.66 0.28 -4.97
N GLY A 449 -10.87 -0.68 -5.85
CA GLY A 449 -9.84 -1.54 -6.42
C GLY A 449 -9.98 -1.57 -7.93
N SER A 450 -8.90 -1.29 -8.67
CA SER A 450 -8.94 -1.25 -10.12
C SER A 450 -7.68 -1.84 -10.73
N MET A 451 -7.86 -2.66 -11.73
CA MET A 451 -6.86 -3.20 -12.66
C MET A 451 -7.50 -3.34 -14.03
N ASP A 452 -6.73 -3.71 -15.04
CA ASP A 452 -7.28 -4.00 -16.37
C ASP A 452 -8.36 -5.08 -16.31
N GLY A 453 -9.59 -4.71 -16.70
CA GLY A 453 -10.76 -5.56 -16.65
C GLY A 453 -11.35 -5.79 -15.26
N VAL A 454 -10.88 -5.09 -14.22
CA VAL A 454 -11.34 -5.25 -12.84
C VAL A 454 -11.73 -3.89 -12.24
N LEU A 455 -12.90 -3.83 -11.61
CA LEU A 455 -13.29 -2.71 -10.74
C LEU A 455 -14.04 -3.25 -9.52
N CYS A 456 -13.62 -2.85 -8.33
CA CYS A 456 -14.21 -3.26 -7.06
C CYS A 456 -14.46 -2.03 -6.18
N TYR A 457 -15.58 -2.03 -5.45
CA TYR A 457 -15.90 -1.09 -4.38
C TYR A 457 -16.40 -1.85 -3.17
N SER A 458 -15.81 -1.61 -2.00
CA SER A 458 -16.26 -2.22 -0.74
C SER A 458 -16.13 -1.24 0.42
N GLY A 459 -17.08 -1.26 1.35
CA GLY A 459 -17.09 -0.36 2.49
C GLY A 459 -18.42 -0.29 3.21
N TYR A 460 -18.69 0.87 3.79
CA TYR A 460 -19.82 1.15 4.68
C TYR A 460 -20.76 2.20 4.12
N VAL A 461 -22.04 2.02 4.41
CA VAL A 461 -23.05 3.08 4.40
C VAL A 461 -23.31 3.47 5.85
N LEU A 462 -23.30 4.78 6.14
CA LEU A 462 -23.48 5.34 7.47
C LEU A 462 -24.85 6.02 7.59
N ASP A 463 -25.38 6.07 8.81
CA ASP A 463 -26.50 6.95 9.15
C ASP A 463 -26.02 8.43 9.25
N PRO A 464 -26.95 9.39 9.43
CA PRO A 464 -26.57 10.80 9.60
C PRO A 464 -25.68 11.07 10.81
N GLU A 465 -25.70 10.20 11.83
CA GLU A 465 -24.87 10.27 13.04
C GLU A 465 -23.50 9.62 12.85
N GLY A 466 -23.21 9.08 11.65
CA GLY A 466 -21.91 8.48 11.30
C GLY A 466 -21.75 7.01 11.72
N ARG A 467 -22.82 6.32 12.12
CA ARG A 467 -22.79 4.91 12.52
C ARG A 467 -23.05 4.02 11.30
N PRO A 468 -22.32 2.90 11.11
CA PRO A 468 -22.56 1.97 10.02
C PRO A 468 -23.96 1.35 10.08
N THR A 469 -24.67 1.39 8.96
CA THR A 469 -25.97 0.73 8.78
C THR A 469 -25.84 -0.50 7.88
N HIS A 470 -25.00 -0.40 6.85
CA HIS A 470 -24.75 -1.48 5.90
C HIS A 470 -23.27 -1.61 5.57
N VAL A 471 -22.87 -2.82 5.20
CA VAL A 471 -21.62 -3.11 4.52
C VAL A 471 -21.92 -3.60 3.12
N PHE A 472 -21.04 -3.26 2.18
CA PHE A 472 -21.18 -3.71 0.81
C PHE A 472 -19.84 -4.11 0.19
N SER A 473 -19.91 -5.04 -0.75
CA SER A 473 -18.83 -5.39 -1.67
C SER A 473 -19.40 -5.62 -3.06
N LEU A 474 -18.97 -4.81 -4.01
CA LEU A 474 -19.33 -4.86 -5.43
C LEU A 474 -18.06 -5.12 -6.23
N MET A 475 -17.98 -6.23 -6.92
CA MET A 475 -16.77 -6.67 -7.63
C MET A 475 -17.12 -7.03 -9.07
N VAL A 476 -16.35 -6.50 -10.03
CA VAL A 476 -16.48 -6.81 -11.47
C VAL A 476 -15.13 -7.27 -11.98
N ASN A 477 -15.07 -8.43 -12.61
CA ASN A 477 -13.88 -9.01 -13.22
C ASN A 477 -14.15 -9.38 -14.67
N GLY A 478 -13.16 -9.17 -15.54
CA GLY A 478 -13.22 -9.55 -16.96
C GLY A 478 -14.10 -8.62 -17.81
N ALA A 479 -14.33 -7.38 -17.37
CA ALA A 479 -15.07 -6.41 -18.17
C ALA A 479 -14.21 -5.84 -19.30
N ALA A 480 -14.72 -5.86 -20.51
CA ALA A 480 -14.05 -5.35 -21.72
C ALA A 480 -14.51 -3.93 -22.08
N VAL A 481 -14.72 -3.07 -21.07
CA VAL A 481 -15.17 -1.69 -21.24
C VAL A 481 -14.29 -0.72 -20.46
N LYS A 482 -14.37 0.57 -20.80
CA LYS A 482 -13.64 1.61 -20.07
C LYS A 482 -14.04 1.62 -18.59
N THR A 483 -13.08 1.77 -17.70
CA THR A 483 -13.30 1.86 -16.24
C THR A 483 -14.31 2.95 -15.86
N SER A 484 -14.42 4.05 -16.65
CA SER A 484 -15.42 5.10 -16.40
C SER A 484 -16.87 4.59 -16.49
N VAL A 485 -17.15 3.68 -17.43
CA VAL A 485 -18.50 3.08 -17.59
C VAL A 485 -18.83 2.21 -16.38
N LEU A 486 -17.87 1.39 -15.92
CA LEU A 486 -18.04 0.57 -14.70
C LEU A 486 -18.22 1.44 -13.46
N ARG A 487 -17.46 2.55 -13.37
CA ARG A 487 -17.56 3.50 -12.27
C ARG A 487 -18.96 4.10 -12.15
N ASP A 488 -19.51 4.56 -13.25
CA ASP A 488 -20.85 5.16 -13.26
C ASP A 488 -21.92 4.13 -12.88
N LEU A 489 -21.79 2.91 -13.38
CA LEU A 489 -22.74 1.83 -13.11
C LEU A 489 -22.68 1.36 -11.64
N LEU A 490 -21.50 1.07 -11.12
CA LEU A 490 -21.34 0.67 -9.70
C LEU A 490 -21.62 1.84 -8.76
N GLY A 491 -21.26 3.07 -9.16
CA GLY A 491 -21.61 4.28 -8.42
C GLY A 491 -23.11 4.44 -8.23
N GLY A 492 -23.89 4.25 -9.29
CA GLY A 492 -25.35 4.29 -9.21
C GLY A 492 -25.97 3.22 -8.31
N LEU A 493 -25.35 2.03 -8.23
CA LEU A 493 -25.75 1.01 -7.24
C LEU A 493 -25.46 1.49 -5.81
N ILE A 494 -24.25 2.04 -5.55
CA ILE A 494 -23.87 2.54 -4.21
C ILE A 494 -24.80 3.71 -3.80
N GLU A 495 -25.06 4.67 -4.68
CA GLU A 495 -26.01 5.78 -4.44
C GLU A 495 -27.37 5.26 -4.01
N SER A 496 -27.82 4.15 -4.56
CA SER A 496 -29.13 3.58 -4.25
C SER A 496 -29.21 2.84 -2.91
N LEU A 497 -28.11 2.77 -2.16
CA LEU A 497 -28.07 2.28 -0.76
C LEU A 497 -28.27 3.42 0.27
N LEU A 498 -28.21 4.68 -0.14
CA LEU A 498 -28.45 5.86 0.69
C LEU A 498 -29.95 6.09 0.93
#